data_2002c14854c2ab296d480bee24e203b5
#
_entry.id   2002c14854c2ab296d480bee24e203b5
#
_cell.length_a   1.000
_cell.length_b   1.000
_cell.length_c   1.000
_cell.angle_alpha   90.00
_cell.angle_beta   90.00
_cell.angle_gamma   90.00
#
_symmetry.space_group_name_H-M   'P 1'
#
loop_
_entity.id
_entity.type
_entity.pdbx_description
1 polymer ?
#
loop_
_entity_poly.entity_id
_entity_poly.type
_entity_poly.pdbx_seq_one_letter_code
_entity_poly.pdbx_strand_id
1 'polypeptide(L)'
;LTDPSSIAWVFNIRGNDVSNTPFSLSFAILRAKGRPSLFIDQRKLGESEKQYLARYVDIFEPSALIGEITKEAQSRACFSLDGQLSAEKLRQVIVDHGGTIKDLRDPARLPRAIKNEAELKGSRQAHARDGVALCRFFSWLSRQKPATVDEISAATKLESFRADTALKMGSKLEDLSFDTISGSGSDGAIIHYRVNTATNRPLNEGELYLVDSGAQYRDGTTDVTRTVAIGHAGGQEKLCFTLVLKGMIDLSAARFPKGTRGQDLDVLARIALWKAGLDFAHGTGHGVGSYLAVHEGPQTISKRGGQELLPGMIVSNEPGYYREGAFGIRIENLLVVKPAEPVKGGDIDMLGFETLTLCPIDRNLIAVDMLTNEEREWLNAYHARVMKENAPHLDEVDRKWLEVATQPL
;
A
#
# COMPACT_ATOMS: atom_id res chain seq x y z
N LEU A 1 -21.60 10.63 -5.45
CA LEU A 1 -20.19 10.18 -5.33
C LEU A 1 -19.39 10.70 -6.52
N THR A 2 -18.20 11.19 -6.22
CA THR A 2 -17.27 11.76 -7.22
C THR A 2 -15.88 11.12 -7.15
N ASP A 3 -15.60 10.33 -6.09
CA ASP A 3 -14.39 9.51 -5.99
C ASP A 3 -14.56 8.21 -6.80
N PRO A 4 -13.77 8.00 -7.88
CA PRO A 4 -13.86 6.78 -8.67
C PRO A 4 -13.59 5.51 -7.87
N SER A 5 -12.74 5.56 -6.84
CA SER A 5 -12.47 4.42 -5.96
C SER A 5 -13.70 4.03 -5.15
N SER A 6 -14.44 5.03 -4.62
CA SER A 6 -15.71 4.79 -3.92
C SER A 6 -16.77 4.18 -4.84
N ILE A 7 -16.87 4.69 -6.06
CA ILE A 7 -17.81 4.19 -7.07
C ILE A 7 -17.46 2.75 -7.47
N ALA A 8 -16.17 2.49 -7.74
CA ALA A 8 -15.68 1.15 -8.06
C ALA A 8 -15.98 0.14 -6.95
N TRP A 9 -15.80 0.56 -5.69
CA TRP A 9 -16.10 -0.29 -4.53
C TRP A 9 -17.59 -0.52 -4.33
N VAL A 10 -18.42 0.54 -4.38
CA VAL A 10 -19.88 0.46 -4.19
C VAL A 10 -20.54 -0.44 -5.22
N PHE A 11 -20.17 -0.32 -6.49
CA PHE A 11 -20.75 -1.12 -7.58
C PHE A 11 -19.97 -2.39 -7.89
N ASN A 12 -18.87 -2.64 -7.17
CA ASN A 12 -17.96 -3.77 -7.37
C ASN A 12 -17.52 -3.91 -8.83
N ILE A 13 -17.13 -2.80 -9.44
CA ILE A 13 -16.58 -2.74 -10.80
C ILE A 13 -15.12 -2.31 -10.77
N ARG A 14 -14.36 -2.76 -11.74
CA ARG A 14 -12.97 -2.35 -11.94
C ARG A 14 -12.77 -1.92 -13.38
N GLY A 15 -11.75 -1.11 -13.63
CA GLY A 15 -11.39 -0.61 -14.95
C GLY A 15 -9.93 -0.22 -15.02
N ASN A 16 -9.50 0.34 -16.12
CA ASN A 16 -8.10 0.69 -16.38
C ASN A 16 -7.96 2.09 -17.00
N ASP A 17 -8.82 3.02 -16.61
CA ASP A 17 -8.76 4.40 -17.11
C ASP A 17 -7.58 5.18 -16.57
N VAL A 18 -7.03 4.77 -15.44
CA VAL A 18 -5.88 5.37 -14.79
C VAL A 18 -4.83 4.29 -14.57
N SER A 19 -3.59 4.56 -14.97
CA SER A 19 -2.46 3.64 -14.79
C SER A 19 -2.34 3.24 -13.32
N ASN A 20 -2.01 2.00 -13.07
CA ASN A 20 -1.77 1.43 -11.74
C ASN A 20 -2.98 1.39 -10.80
N THR A 21 -4.12 1.98 -11.18
CA THR A 21 -5.29 2.06 -10.30
C THR A 21 -6.53 1.49 -11.01
N PRO A 22 -7.05 0.34 -10.55
CA PRO A 22 -8.07 -0.41 -11.27
C PRO A 22 -9.48 0.14 -11.04
N PHE A 23 -9.76 1.36 -11.49
CA PHE A 23 -11.11 1.92 -11.53
C PHE A 23 -11.43 2.56 -12.89
N SER A 24 -12.72 2.74 -13.16
CA SER A 24 -13.21 3.53 -14.30
C SER A 24 -13.64 4.91 -13.83
N LEU A 25 -13.28 5.95 -14.61
CA LEU A 25 -13.74 7.31 -14.37
C LEU A 25 -15.25 7.38 -14.55
N SER A 26 -15.95 7.76 -13.49
CA SER A 26 -17.42 7.77 -13.43
C SER A 26 -17.90 8.68 -12.30
N PHE A 27 -19.22 8.93 -12.29
CA PHE A 27 -19.91 9.59 -11.19
C PHE A 27 -21.11 8.75 -10.78
N ALA A 28 -21.61 8.95 -9.56
CA ALA A 28 -22.85 8.27 -9.14
C ALA A 28 -23.73 9.17 -8.27
N ILE A 29 -25.04 9.00 -8.42
CA ILE A 29 -26.03 9.55 -7.51
C ILE A 29 -26.64 8.37 -6.73
N LEU A 30 -26.38 8.32 -5.43
CA LEU A 30 -27.02 7.39 -4.51
C LEU A 30 -28.24 8.09 -3.92
N ARG A 31 -29.42 7.48 -4.04
CA ARG A 31 -30.66 8.04 -3.52
C ARG A 31 -31.03 7.39 -2.18
N ALA A 32 -31.60 8.16 -1.27
CA ALA A 32 -32.13 7.62 -0.02
C ALA A 32 -33.30 6.64 -0.28
N LYS A 33 -34.05 6.85 -1.37
CA LYS A 33 -35.09 5.96 -1.86
C LYS A 33 -35.01 5.89 -3.38
N GLY A 34 -35.18 4.69 -3.93
CA GLY A 34 -35.11 4.46 -5.39
C GLY A 34 -33.75 3.90 -5.84
N ARG A 35 -33.63 3.73 -7.14
CA ARG A 35 -32.41 3.16 -7.75
C ARG A 35 -31.31 4.22 -7.82
N PRO A 36 -30.06 3.86 -7.56
CA PRO A 36 -28.93 4.73 -7.82
C PRO A 36 -28.73 4.94 -9.33
N SER A 37 -28.02 6.02 -9.68
CA SER A 37 -27.60 6.30 -11.06
C SER A 37 -26.07 6.24 -11.15
N LEU A 38 -25.57 5.55 -12.15
CA LEU A 38 -24.14 5.50 -12.51
C LEU A 38 -23.95 6.22 -13.84
N PHE A 39 -23.04 7.20 -13.86
CA PHE A 39 -22.68 7.97 -15.03
C PHE A 39 -21.29 7.53 -15.50
N ILE A 40 -21.25 6.70 -16.51
CA ILE A 40 -20.05 6.08 -17.04
C ILE A 40 -20.13 6.00 -18.58
N ASP A 41 -19.01 6.16 -19.24
CA ASP A 41 -18.94 5.94 -20.71
C ASP A 41 -19.28 4.48 -21.02
N GLN A 42 -20.44 4.26 -21.63
CA GLN A 42 -20.96 2.92 -21.86
C GLN A 42 -20.14 2.09 -22.84
N ARG A 43 -19.21 2.71 -23.60
CA ARG A 43 -18.26 1.99 -24.45
C ARG A 43 -17.26 1.15 -23.63
N LYS A 44 -17.08 1.47 -22.35
CA LYS A 44 -16.22 0.74 -21.41
C LYS A 44 -16.88 -0.52 -20.85
N LEU A 45 -18.18 -0.65 -21.00
CA LEU A 45 -18.95 -1.77 -20.43
C LEU A 45 -19.19 -2.83 -21.52
N GLY A 46 -18.70 -4.03 -21.25
CA GLY A 46 -19.10 -5.22 -22.00
C GLY A 46 -20.53 -5.64 -21.68
N GLU A 47 -21.04 -6.62 -22.39
CA GLU A 47 -22.43 -7.08 -22.21
C GLU A 47 -22.67 -7.70 -20.84
N SER A 48 -21.66 -8.42 -20.31
CA SER A 48 -21.70 -9.00 -18.95
C SER A 48 -21.78 -7.93 -17.85
N GLU A 49 -20.99 -6.86 -17.99
CA GLU A 49 -20.95 -5.74 -17.05
C GLU A 49 -22.28 -4.96 -17.07
N LYS A 50 -22.84 -4.72 -18.26
CA LYS A 50 -24.15 -4.09 -18.41
C LYS A 50 -25.27 -4.92 -17.75
N GLN A 51 -25.28 -6.22 -17.98
CA GLN A 51 -26.26 -7.13 -17.35
C GLN A 51 -26.09 -7.20 -15.83
N TYR A 52 -24.87 -7.19 -15.32
CA TYR A 52 -24.58 -7.14 -13.89
C TYR A 52 -25.10 -5.82 -13.28
N LEU A 53 -24.69 -4.69 -13.83
CA LEU A 53 -25.02 -3.36 -13.33
C LEU A 53 -26.53 -3.07 -13.41
N ALA A 54 -27.21 -3.49 -14.48
CA ALA A 54 -28.66 -3.30 -14.67
C ALA A 54 -29.51 -3.89 -13.54
N ARG A 55 -28.98 -4.81 -12.74
CA ARG A 55 -29.69 -5.35 -11.55
C ARG A 55 -29.77 -4.35 -10.40
N TYR A 56 -28.82 -3.42 -10.31
CA TYR A 56 -28.62 -2.58 -9.13
C TYR A 56 -28.73 -1.08 -9.41
N VAL A 57 -28.45 -0.62 -10.64
CA VAL A 57 -28.24 0.79 -10.96
C VAL A 57 -28.79 1.12 -12.35
N ASP A 58 -29.23 2.37 -12.53
CA ASP A 58 -29.55 2.93 -13.85
C ASP A 58 -28.27 3.55 -14.44
N ILE A 59 -27.92 3.18 -15.67
CA ILE A 59 -26.67 3.56 -16.34
C ILE A 59 -26.94 4.70 -17.31
N PHE A 60 -26.17 5.77 -17.20
CA PHE A 60 -26.23 6.97 -18.04
C PHE A 60 -24.86 7.30 -18.62
N GLU A 61 -24.84 8.04 -19.74
CA GLU A 61 -23.62 8.69 -20.21
C GLU A 61 -23.18 9.80 -19.25
N PRO A 62 -21.87 10.09 -19.10
CA PRO A 62 -21.37 11.14 -18.23
C PRO A 62 -21.97 12.52 -18.51
N SER A 63 -22.33 12.81 -19.76
CA SER A 63 -22.97 14.06 -20.17
C SER A 63 -24.33 14.29 -19.54
N ALA A 64 -25.03 13.25 -19.09
CA ALA A 64 -26.33 13.36 -18.44
C ALA A 64 -26.24 13.79 -16.97
N LEU A 65 -25.07 13.76 -16.32
CA LEU A 65 -24.89 14.04 -14.89
C LEU A 65 -25.50 15.38 -14.47
N ILE A 66 -25.15 16.47 -15.20
CA ILE A 66 -25.62 17.83 -14.86
C ILE A 66 -27.13 17.94 -15.01
N GLY A 67 -27.70 17.31 -16.04
CA GLY A 67 -29.17 17.30 -16.24
C GLY A 67 -29.91 16.57 -15.11
N GLU A 68 -29.41 15.42 -14.67
CA GLU A 68 -30.00 14.68 -13.56
C GLU A 68 -29.87 15.44 -12.23
N ILE A 69 -28.72 16.03 -11.94
CA ILE A 69 -28.54 16.89 -10.76
C ILE A 69 -29.51 18.08 -10.81
N THR A 70 -29.64 18.74 -11.95
CA THR A 70 -30.58 19.86 -12.13
C THR A 70 -32.02 19.46 -11.84
N LYS A 71 -32.47 18.35 -12.39
CA LYS A 71 -33.82 17.81 -12.18
C LYS A 71 -34.12 17.51 -10.71
N GLU A 72 -33.18 16.86 -10.01
CA GLU A 72 -33.31 16.58 -8.58
C GLU A 72 -33.32 17.89 -7.75
N ALA A 73 -32.45 18.85 -8.09
CA ALA A 73 -32.38 20.14 -7.43
C ALA A 73 -33.69 20.97 -7.60
N GLN A 74 -34.28 20.98 -8.80
CA GLN A 74 -35.60 21.60 -9.06
C GLN A 74 -36.73 20.99 -8.23
N SER A 75 -36.58 19.70 -7.86
CA SER A 75 -37.49 19.03 -6.92
C SER A 75 -37.18 19.34 -5.44
N ARG A 76 -36.29 20.30 -5.17
CA ARG A 76 -35.81 20.72 -3.84
C ARG A 76 -35.14 19.62 -3.05
N ALA A 77 -34.44 18.72 -3.74
CA ALA A 77 -33.69 17.66 -3.09
C ALA A 77 -32.56 18.23 -2.21
N CYS A 78 -32.26 17.50 -1.13
CA CYS A 78 -31.09 17.75 -0.30
C CYS A 78 -29.97 16.79 -0.71
N PHE A 79 -28.86 17.35 -1.16
CA PHE A 79 -27.68 16.59 -1.58
C PHE A 79 -26.66 16.50 -0.46
N SER A 80 -26.07 15.32 -0.28
CA SER A 80 -24.83 15.15 0.47
C SER A 80 -23.66 15.22 -0.49
N LEU A 81 -22.74 16.16 -0.29
CA LEU A 81 -21.50 16.29 -1.06
C LEU A 81 -20.32 16.29 -0.09
N ASP A 82 -19.25 15.61 -0.47
CA ASP A 82 -17.94 15.76 0.18
C ASP A 82 -17.21 16.95 -0.47
N GLY A 83 -17.10 18.07 0.24
CA GLY A 83 -16.47 19.29 -0.26
C GLY A 83 -14.98 19.16 -0.57
N GLN A 84 -14.31 18.10 -0.10
CA GLN A 84 -12.92 17.81 -0.42
C GLN A 84 -12.76 17.03 -1.75
N LEU A 85 -13.80 16.33 -2.19
CA LEU A 85 -13.76 15.44 -3.34
C LEU A 85 -14.61 15.94 -4.51
N SER A 86 -15.59 16.79 -4.24
CA SER A 86 -16.56 17.22 -5.25
C SER A 86 -16.14 18.54 -5.92
N ALA A 87 -16.27 18.60 -7.25
CA ALA A 87 -16.02 19.83 -7.99
C ALA A 87 -17.04 20.91 -7.61
N GLU A 88 -16.58 22.15 -7.43
CA GLU A 88 -17.43 23.30 -7.08
C GLU A 88 -18.58 23.51 -8.09
N LYS A 89 -18.37 23.17 -9.35
CA LYS A 89 -19.41 23.22 -10.38
C LYS A 89 -20.69 22.43 -10.01
N LEU A 90 -20.53 21.27 -9.35
CA LEU A 90 -21.69 20.47 -8.90
C LEU A 90 -22.48 21.21 -7.81
N ARG A 91 -21.74 21.84 -6.88
CA ARG A 91 -22.34 22.67 -5.82
C ARG A 91 -23.14 23.82 -6.41
N GLN A 92 -22.57 24.57 -7.36
CA GLN A 92 -23.26 25.67 -8.04
C GLN A 92 -24.54 25.21 -8.72
N VAL A 93 -24.48 24.13 -9.50
CA VAL A 93 -25.67 23.60 -10.20
C VAL A 93 -26.80 23.26 -9.22
N ILE A 94 -26.51 22.62 -8.09
CA ILE A 94 -27.51 22.29 -7.09
C ILE A 94 -28.17 23.53 -6.52
N VAL A 95 -27.38 24.52 -6.10
CA VAL A 95 -27.88 25.74 -5.46
C VAL A 95 -28.66 26.60 -6.45
N ASP A 96 -28.15 26.81 -7.65
CA ASP A 96 -28.77 27.65 -8.69
C ASP A 96 -30.15 27.10 -9.12
N HIS A 97 -30.39 25.78 -8.95
CA HIS A 97 -31.66 25.14 -9.32
C HIS A 97 -32.54 24.79 -8.10
N GLY A 98 -32.25 25.36 -6.91
CA GLY A 98 -33.14 25.31 -5.74
C GLY A 98 -32.95 24.11 -4.83
N GLY A 99 -31.94 23.27 -5.05
CA GLY A 99 -31.52 22.21 -4.15
C GLY A 99 -30.79 22.76 -2.93
N THR A 100 -30.63 21.92 -1.91
CA THR A 100 -29.82 22.22 -0.71
C THR A 100 -28.67 21.23 -0.57
N ILE A 101 -27.61 21.64 0.14
CA ILE A 101 -26.40 20.82 0.30
C ILE A 101 -26.08 20.65 1.78
N LYS A 102 -25.77 19.41 2.15
CA LYS A 102 -25.08 19.07 3.38
C LYS A 102 -23.66 18.65 3.02
N ASP A 103 -22.69 19.35 3.59
CA ASP A 103 -21.27 18.98 3.44
C ASP A 103 -20.99 17.80 4.37
N LEU A 104 -20.95 16.61 3.82
CA LEU A 104 -20.70 15.35 4.53
C LEU A 104 -19.65 14.56 3.75
N ARG A 105 -18.83 13.86 4.49
CA ARG A 105 -17.82 12.97 3.88
C ARG A 105 -18.47 11.91 3.01
N ASP A 106 -17.75 11.47 1.98
CA ASP A 106 -18.16 10.35 1.12
C ASP A 106 -18.52 9.13 1.99
N PRO A 107 -19.78 8.64 1.92
CA PRO A 107 -20.26 7.57 2.78
C PRO A 107 -19.62 6.21 2.50
N ALA A 108 -18.98 6.01 1.36
CA ALA A 108 -18.29 4.78 1.02
C ALA A 108 -16.85 4.73 1.57
N ARG A 109 -16.26 5.88 1.90
CA ARG A 109 -14.84 6.00 2.22
C ARG A 109 -14.43 5.18 3.46
N LEU A 110 -15.19 5.27 4.54
CA LEU A 110 -14.91 4.51 5.77
C LEU A 110 -15.24 3.02 5.63
N PRO A 111 -16.43 2.60 5.13
CA PRO A 111 -16.71 1.18 4.89
C PRO A 111 -15.68 0.50 3.95
N ARG A 112 -15.24 1.20 2.89
CA ARG A 112 -14.21 0.71 1.96
C ARG A 112 -12.85 0.50 2.65
N ALA A 113 -12.49 1.37 3.59
CA ALA A 113 -11.26 1.26 4.34
C ALA A 113 -11.22 0.02 5.27
N ILE A 114 -12.37 -0.38 5.80
CA ILE A 114 -12.54 -1.55 6.67
C ILE A 114 -12.78 -2.78 5.79
N LYS A 115 -11.71 -3.52 5.51
CA LYS A 115 -11.78 -4.71 4.65
C LYS A 115 -12.60 -5.81 5.32
N ASN A 116 -13.54 -6.37 4.55
CA ASN A 116 -14.29 -7.54 4.96
C ASN A 116 -13.44 -8.83 4.88
N GLU A 117 -13.97 -9.95 5.34
CA GLU A 117 -13.24 -11.21 5.37
C GLU A 117 -12.77 -11.69 3.99
N ALA A 118 -13.56 -11.46 2.94
CA ALA A 118 -13.18 -11.84 1.57
C ALA A 118 -12.02 -10.97 1.05
N GLU A 119 -12.06 -9.65 1.29
CA GLU A 119 -10.98 -8.72 0.95
C GLU A 119 -9.71 -9.00 1.75
N LEU A 120 -9.82 -9.31 3.05
CA LEU A 120 -8.66 -9.68 3.88
C LEU A 120 -8.04 -11.01 3.44
N LYS A 121 -8.87 -12.01 3.11
CA LYS A 121 -8.39 -13.28 2.56
C LYS A 121 -7.66 -13.07 1.24
N GLY A 122 -8.23 -12.27 0.35
CA GLY A 122 -7.60 -11.90 -0.92
C GLY A 122 -6.28 -11.18 -0.72
N SER A 123 -6.23 -10.19 0.17
CA SER A 123 -5.00 -9.45 0.49
C SER A 123 -3.90 -10.37 1.01
N ARG A 124 -4.23 -11.33 1.90
CA ARG A 124 -3.24 -12.33 2.36
C ARG A 124 -2.72 -13.20 1.21
N GLN A 125 -3.58 -13.62 0.29
CA GLN A 125 -3.19 -14.40 -0.89
C GLN A 125 -2.32 -13.59 -1.86
N ALA A 126 -2.66 -12.33 -2.09
CA ALA A 126 -1.87 -11.41 -2.91
C ALA A 126 -0.46 -11.23 -2.33
N HIS A 127 -0.34 -11.01 -1.02
CA HIS A 127 0.96 -10.84 -0.36
C HIS A 127 1.78 -12.14 -0.27
N ALA A 128 1.15 -13.30 -0.13
CA ALA A 128 1.85 -14.58 -0.21
C ALA A 128 2.46 -14.79 -1.61
N ARG A 129 1.71 -14.47 -2.65
CA ARG A 129 2.16 -14.54 -4.04
C ARG A 129 3.28 -13.55 -4.34
N ASP A 130 3.11 -12.30 -3.90
CA ASP A 130 4.09 -11.25 -4.08
C ASP A 130 5.38 -11.53 -3.31
N GLY A 131 5.27 -12.10 -2.10
CA GLY A 131 6.40 -12.53 -1.28
C GLY A 131 7.29 -13.56 -1.99
N VAL A 132 6.69 -14.53 -2.68
CA VAL A 132 7.44 -15.50 -3.50
C VAL A 132 8.17 -14.80 -4.65
N ALA A 133 7.52 -13.85 -5.34
CA ALA A 133 8.15 -13.09 -6.43
C ALA A 133 9.33 -12.26 -5.94
N LEU A 134 9.19 -11.60 -4.80
CA LEU A 134 10.25 -10.82 -4.15
C LEU A 134 11.43 -11.71 -3.71
N CYS A 135 11.16 -12.87 -3.12
CA CYS A 135 12.22 -13.84 -2.76
C CYS A 135 13.01 -14.28 -4.00
N ARG A 136 12.34 -14.58 -5.11
CA ARG A 136 12.97 -14.92 -6.40
C ARG A 136 13.79 -13.77 -6.94
N PHE A 137 13.29 -12.54 -6.84
CA PHE A 137 14.00 -11.35 -7.28
C PHE A 137 15.28 -11.11 -6.46
N PHE A 138 15.20 -11.10 -5.14
CA PHE A 138 16.37 -10.87 -4.30
C PHE A 138 17.39 -12.03 -4.36
N SER A 139 16.92 -13.25 -4.51
CA SER A 139 17.78 -14.41 -4.79
C SER A 139 18.50 -14.25 -6.14
N TRP A 140 17.81 -13.80 -7.19
CA TRP A 140 18.44 -13.50 -8.47
C TRP A 140 19.45 -12.35 -8.34
N LEU A 141 19.07 -11.25 -7.69
CA LEU A 141 19.90 -10.06 -7.51
C LEU A 141 21.18 -10.38 -6.78
N SER A 142 21.15 -11.19 -5.72
CA SER A 142 22.32 -11.58 -4.92
C SER A 142 23.37 -12.36 -5.70
N ARG A 143 23.01 -12.93 -6.84
CA ARG A 143 23.91 -13.67 -7.74
C ARG A 143 24.47 -12.82 -8.87
N GLN A 144 24.03 -11.57 -9.00
CA GLN A 144 24.55 -10.68 -10.04
C GLN A 144 25.89 -10.07 -9.58
N LYS A 145 26.79 -9.86 -10.54
CA LYS A 145 28.00 -9.09 -10.26
C LYS A 145 27.62 -7.60 -10.15
N PRO A 146 28.20 -6.87 -9.20
CA PRO A 146 27.99 -5.43 -9.12
C PRO A 146 28.20 -4.74 -10.47
N ALA A 147 27.47 -3.67 -10.72
CA ALA A 147 27.46 -2.88 -11.97
C ALA A 147 27.03 -3.63 -13.25
N THR A 148 26.58 -4.89 -13.18
CA THR A 148 26.00 -5.60 -14.34
C THR A 148 24.48 -5.47 -14.47
N VAL A 149 23.84 -4.98 -13.41
CA VAL A 149 22.41 -4.67 -13.35
C VAL A 149 22.27 -3.17 -13.06
N ASP A 150 21.34 -2.52 -13.72
CA ASP A 150 20.96 -1.13 -13.47
C ASP A 150 19.55 -1.03 -12.89
N GLU A 151 19.15 0.18 -12.48
CA GLU A 151 17.87 0.44 -11.82
C GLU A 151 16.67 0.03 -12.68
N ILE A 152 16.68 0.34 -13.98
CA ILE A 152 15.60 -0.01 -14.91
C ILE A 152 15.52 -1.52 -15.11
N SER A 153 16.64 -2.17 -15.34
CA SER A 153 16.69 -3.63 -15.56
C SER A 153 16.30 -4.39 -14.29
N ALA A 154 16.64 -3.89 -13.11
CA ALA A 154 16.20 -4.46 -11.82
C ALA A 154 14.68 -4.35 -11.65
N ALA A 155 14.10 -3.18 -11.89
CA ALA A 155 12.64 -2.96 -11.81
C ALA A 155 11.88 -3.86 -12.79
N THR A 156 12.32 -3.91 -14.05
CA THR A 156 11.74 -4.78 -15.10
C THR A 156 11.85 -6.26 -14.73
N LYS A 157 12.96 -6.66 -14.13
CA LYS A 157 13.15 -8.04 -13.68
C LYS A 157 12.19 -8.42 -12.55
N LEU A 158 11.99 -7.53 -11.59
CA LEU A 158 11.02 -7.74 -10.50
C LEU A 158 9.60 -7.91 -11.06
N GLU A 159 9.18 -7.06 -11.98
CA GLU A 159 7.89 -7.17 -12.65
C GLU A 159 7.74 -8.54 -13.36
N SER A 160 8.79 -8.99 -14.07
CA SER A 160 8.78 -10.29 -14.72
C SER A 160 8.62 -11.46 -13.73
N PHE A 161 9.24 -11.37 -12.55
CA PHE A 161 9.06 -12.37 -11.49
C PHE A 161 7.65 -12.35 -10.91
N ARG A 162 7.04 -11.17 -10.74
CA ARG A 162 5.64 -11.04 -10.31
C ARG A 162 4.68 -11.69 -11.30
N ALA A 163 4.84 -11.40 -12.59
CA ALA A 163 4.01 -11.97 -13.66
C ALA A 163 4.12 -13.51 -13.72
N ASP A 164 5.35 -14.03 -13.74
CA ASP A 164 5.61 -15.48 -13.78
C ASP A 164 5.13 -16.20 -12.51
N THR A 165 5.38 -15.62 -11.34
CA THR A 165 4.93 -16.19 -10.06
C THR A 165 3.41 -16.21 -9.97
N ALA A 166 2.75 -15.14 -10.38
CA ALA A 166 1.29 -15.08 -10.39
C ALA A 166 0.69 -16.21 -11.23
N LEU A 167 1.21 -16.42 -12.44
CA LEU A 167 0.75 -17.51 -13.33
C LEU A 167 0.98 -18.88 -12.70
N LYS A 168 2.16 -19.14 -12.11
CA LYS A 168 2.48 -20.40 -11.44
C LYS A 168 1.58 -20.69 -10.23
N MET A 169 1.11 -19.64 -9.56
CA MET A 169 0.22 -19.73 -8.41
C MET A 169 -1.28 -19.58 -8.77
N GLY A 170 -1.63 -19.77 -10.06
CA GLY A 170 -3.03 -19.78 -10.53
C GLY A 170 -3.71 -18.40 -10.51
N SER A 171 -2.92 -17.31 -10.62
CA SER A 171 -3.38 -15.93 -10.67
C SER A 171 -2.76 -15.19 -11.85
N LYS A 172 -2.97 -13.89 -11.93
CA LYS A 172 -2.40 -13.01 -12.93
C LYS A 172 -1.97 -11.69 -12.29
N LEU A 173 -0.83 -11.16 -12.69
CA LEU A 173 -0.49 -9.76 -12.48
C LEU A 173 -1.36 -8.92 -13.43
N GLU A 174 -2.25 -8.13 -12.88
CA GLU A 174 -3.13 -7.28 -13.70
C GLU A 174 -2.42 -5.97 -14.07
N ASP A 175 -1.67 -5.39 -13.14
CA ASP A 175 -0.85 -4.18 -13.31
C ASP A 175 0.15 -4.08 -12.15
N LEU A 176 1.06 -3.12 -12.19
CA LEU A 176 1.76 -2.63 -10.99
C LEU A 176 0.79 -1.75 -10.17
N SER A 177 0.99 -1.64 -8.85
CA SER A 177 0.16 -0.75 -8.02
C SER A 177 0.62 0.72 -8.09
N PHE A 178 1.86 0.95 -8.55
CA PHE A 178 2.48 2.24 -8.87
C PHE A 178 3.77 2.01 -9.67
N ASP A 179 4.30 3.07 -10.29
CA ASP A 179 5.59 3.02 -10.98
C ASP A 179 6.70 2.68 -9.98
N THR A 180 7.41 1.59 -10.19
CA THR A 180 8.47 1.11 -9.28
C THR A 180 9.52 2.19 -9.04
N ILE A 181 9.78 2.48 -7.76
CA ILE A 181 10.94 3.27 -7.33
C ILE A 181 12.12 2.30 -7.24
N SER A 182 13.14 2.54 -8.05
CA SER A 182 14.34 1.70 -8.12
C SER A 182 15.54 2.64 -8.08
N GLY A 183 16.15 2.81 -6.91
CA GLY A 183 17.20 3.81 -6.67
C GLY A 183 18.45 3.20 -6.05
N SER A 184 19.61 3.32 -6.74
CA SER A 184 20.91 2.89 -6.28
C SER A 184 21.72 4.08 -5.75
N GLY A 185 22.40 3.90 -4.62
CA GLY A 185 23.24 4.94 -4.03
C GLY A 185 22.47 6.25 -3.82
N SER A 186 22.96 7.35 -4.43
CA SER A 186 22.36 8.69 -4.28
C SER A 186 20.92 8.80 -4.77
N ASP A 187 20.52 7.99 -5.77
CA ASP A 187 19.15 8.05 -6.32
C ASP A 187 18.14 7.50 -5.31
N GLY A 188 18.55 6.54 -4.47
CA GLY A 188 17.74 6.07 -3.33
C GLY A 188 17.44 7.16 -2.30
N ALA A 189 18.20 8.27 -2.26
CA ALA A 189 17.93 9.39 -1.37
C ALA A 189 16.75 10.27 -1.82
N ILE A 190 16.26 10.09 -3.04
CA ILE A 190 15.08 10.80 -3.57
C ILE A 190 13.84 9.98 -3.25
N ILE A 191 13.02 10.45 -2.32
CA ILE A 191 11.89 9.69 -1.72
C ILE A 191 10.97 9.08 -2.77
N HIS A 192 10.60 9.85 -3.81
CA HIS A 192 9.76 9.42 -4.92
C HIS A 192 10.55 9.41 -6.23
N TYR A 193 11.72 8.78 -6.21
CA TYR A 193 12.58 8.68 -7.38
C TYR A 193 11.85 7.97 -8.53
N ARG A 194 11.91 8.57 -9.71
CA ARG A 194 11.40 7.98 -10.94
C ARG A 194 12.54 7.79 -11.91
N VAL A 195 13.05 6.58 -11.93
CA VAL A 195 14.10 6.19 -12.86
C VAL A 195 13.65 6.38 -14.31
N ASN A 196 14.53 6.94 -15.12
CA ASN A 196 14.37 7.08 -16.56
C ASN A 196 15.71 6.87 -17.26
N THR A 197 15.71 6.81 -18.58
CA THR A 197 16.94 6.52 -19.36
C THR A 197 18.07 7.53 -19.17
N ALA A 198 17.78 8.75 -18.74
CA ALA A 198 18.80 9.78 -18.50
C ALA A 198 19.39 9.70 -17.08
N THR A 199 18.63 9.17 -16.10
CA THR A 199 19.06 9.08 -14.71
C THR A 199 19.46 7.66 -14.29
N ASN A 200 19.14 6.65 -15.11
CA ASN A 200 19.43 5.24 -14.85
C ASN A 200 20.91 4.97 -14.57
N ARG A 201 21.21 4.36 -13.46
CA ARG A 201 22.58 4.04 -13.06
C ARG A 201 22.72 2.56 -12.69
N PRO A 202 23.97 2.02 -12.78
CA PRO A 202 24.22 0.65 -12.33
C PRO A 202 24.17 0.53 -10.81
N LEU A 203 23.87 -0.68 -10.33
CA LEU A 203 23.95 -1.05 -8.91
C LEU A 203 25.41 -1.38 -8.59
N ASN A 204 26.14 -0.42 -7.99
CA ASN A 204 27.56 -0.55 -7.75
C ASN A 204 27.89 -1.22 -6.41
N GLU A 205 29.05 -1.86 -6.34
CA GLU A 205 29.62 -2.39 -5.09
C GLU A 205 29.73 -1.30 -4.02
N GLY A 206 29.33 -1.62 -2.79
CA GLY A 206 29.40 -0.71 -1.65
C GLY A 206 28.25 0.28 -1.55
N GLU A 207 27.29 0.29 -2.49
CA GLU A 207 26.09 1.14 -2.45
C GLU A 207 24.90 0.39 -1.86
N LEU A 208 23.92 1.16 -1.38
CA LEU A 208 22.59 0.65 -1.06
C LEU A 208 21.70 0.71 -2.30
N TYR A 209 20.90 -0.32 -2.48
CA TYR A 209 19.82 -0.35 -3.47
C TYR A 209 18.49 -0.36 -2.76
N LEU A 210 17.68 0.68 -2.98
CA LEU A 210 16.31 0.81 -2.50
C LEU A 210 15.37 0.47 -3.64
N VAL A 211 14.49 -0.51 -3.43
CA VAL A 211 13.39 -0.82 -4.34
C VAL A 211 12.07 -0.77 -3.60
N ASP A 212 11.18 0.09 -4.08
CA ASP A 212 9.83 0.27 -3.60
C ASP A 212 8.85 -0.02 -4.74
N SER A 213 7.97 -0.99 -4.55
CA SER A 213 7.17 -1.55 -5.63
C SER A 213 5.98 -2.32 -5.13
N GLY A 214 4.95 -2.40 -5.95
CA GLY A 214 3.77 -3.15 -5.62
C GLY A 214 3.05 -3.69 -6.85
N ALA A 215 2.05 -4.51 -6.62
CA ALA A 215 1.29 -5.21 -7.65
C ALA A 215 -0.21 -5.08 -7.46
N GLN A 216 -0.94 -5.05 -8.56
CA GLN A 216 -2.38 -5.21 -8.61
C GLN A 216 -2.70 -6.65 -9.01
N TYR A 217 -3.29 -7.38 -8.08
CA TYR A 217 -3.93 -8.68 -8.32
C TYR A 217 -5.43 -8.52 -8.09
N ARG A 218 -6.27 -9.31 -8.74
CA ARG A 218 -7.74 -9.21 -8.55
C ARG A 218 -8.20 -9.43 -7.12
N ASP A 219 -7.41 -10.11 -6.33
CA ASP A 219 -7.68 -10.40 -4.92
C ASP A 219 -7.00 -9.44 -3.93
N GLY A 220 -6.13 -8.52 -4.40
CA GLY A 220 -5.53 -7.52 -3.52
C GLY A 220 -4.49 -6.64 -4.20
N THR A 221 -4.14 -5.55 -3.53
CA THR A 221 -3.08 -4.61 -3.88
C THR A 221 -1.92 -4.80 -2.93
N THR A 222 -0.68 -4.90 -3.45
CA THR A 222 0.53 -4.99 -2.62
C THR A 222 1.36 -3.72 -2.72
N ASP A 223 2.14 -3.49 -1.68
CA ASP A 223 3.08 -2.41 -1.52
C ASP A 223 4.22 -2.86 -0.61
N VAL A 224 5.46 -2.67 -1.02
CA VAL A 224 6.63 -3.11 -0.25
C VAL A 224 7.88 -2.37 -0.64
N THR A 225 8.60 -1.86 0.33
CA THR A 225 9.95 -1.36 0.15
C THR A 225 10.97 -2.25 0.83
N ARG A 226 12.07 -2.52 0.13
CA ARG A 226 13.28 -3.10 0.70
C ARG A 226 14.50 -2.29 0.28
N THR A 227 15.40 -2.13 1.22
CA THR A 227 16.76 -1.62 0.97
C THR A 227 17.74 -2.76 1.22
N VAL A 228 18.64 -3.01 0.25
CA VAL A 228 19.64 -4.07 0.33
C VAL A 228 21.03 -3.53 0.02
N ALA A 229 22.07 -4.16 0.56
CA ALA A 229 23.45 -3.83 0.23
C ALA A 229 23.87 -4.52 -1.07
N ILE A 230 24.50 -3.79 -1.96
CA ILE A 230 25.22 -4.35 -3.09
C ILE A 230 26.66 -4.58 -2.65
N GLY A 231 26.99 -5.84 -2.33
CA GLY A 231 28.28 -6.17 -1.69
C GLY A 231 28.33 -5.77 -0.21
N HIS A 232 29.33 -4.99 0.19
CA HIS A 232 29.54 -4.59 1.57
C HIS A 232 29.01 -3.19 1.88
N ALA A 233 28.19 -3.08 2.92
CA ALA A 233 27.72 -1.79 3.42
C ALA A 233 28.69 -1.20 4.46
N GLY A 234 28.81 0.11 4.48
CA GLY A 234 29.55 0.87 5.48
C GLY A 234 28.87 0.90 6.85
N GLY A 235 29.61 1.35 7.86
CA GLY A 235 29.10 1.42 9.24
C GLY A 235 27.95 2.41 9.41
N GLN A 236 27.92 3.49 8.59
CA GLN A 236 26.87 4.49 8.65
C GLN A 236 25.57 4.00 8.04
N GLU A 237 25.65 3.29 6.92
CA GLU A 237 24.51 2.64 6.27
C GLU A 237 23.85 1.64 7.23
N LYS A 238 24.66 0.81 7.90
CA LYS A 238 24.18 -0.15 8.93
C LYS A 238 23.53 0.55 10.12
N LEU A 239 24.14 1.62 10.63
CA LEU A 239 23.57 2.42 11.72
C LEU A 239 22.20 2.95 11.32
N CYS A 240 22.10 3.66 10.20
CA CYS A 240 20.85 4.28 9.75
C CYS A 240 19.79 3.23 9.41
N PHE A 241 20.17 2.13 8.75
CA PHE A 241 19.25 1.02 8.45
C PHE A 241 18.67 0.40 9.72
N THR A 242 19.50 0.18 10.74
CA THR A 242 19.05 -0.39 12.00
C THR A 242 18.11 0.55 12.74
N LEU A 243 18.34 1.87 12.70
CA LEU A 243 17.42 2.86 13.31
C LEU A 243 16.07 2.88 12.61
N VAL A 244 16.03 2.79 11.28
CA VAL A 244 14.78 2.66 10.50
C VAL A 244 14.08 1.34 10.82
N LEU A 245 14.82 0.24 10.87
CA LEU A 245 14.30 -1.09 11.21
C LEU A 245 13.66 -1.11 12.60
N LYS A 246 14.28 -0.50 13.61
CA LYS A 246 13.71 -0.37 14.96
C LYS A 246 12.34 0.30 14.91
N GLY A 247 12.23 1.42 14.21
CA GLY A 247 10.94 2.12 14.06
C GLY A 247 9.88 1.27 13.34
N MET A 248 10.26 0.52 12.32
CA MET A 248 9.36 -0.39 11.62
C MET A 248 8.89 -1.53 12.54
N ILE A 249 9.78 -2.10 13.35
CA ILE A 249 9.45 -3.16 14.33
C ILE A 249 8.55 -2.61 15.42
N ASP A 250 8.91 -1.48 16.03
CA ASP A 250 8.16 -0.87 17.14
C ASP A 250 6.70 -0.60 16.74
N LEU A 251 6.48 -0.09 15.52
CA LEU A 251 5.14 0.11 15.01
C LEU A 251 4.43 -1.23 14.69
N SER A 252 5.11 -2.18 14.06
CA SER A 252 4.53 -3.50 13.75
C SER A 252 4.12 -4.30 14.99
N ALA A 253 4.87 -4.17 16.08
CA ALA A 253 4.64 -4.86 17.35
C ALA A 253 3.66 -4.11 18.28
N ALA A 254 3.25 -2.89 17.90
CA ALA A 254 2.44 -2.04 18.74
C ALA A 254 1.11 -2.69 19.15
N ARG A 255 0.76 -2.51 20.43
CA ARG A 255 -0.58 -2.75 20.96
C ARG A 255 -1.14 -1.43 21.41
N PHE A 256 -2.41 -1.17 21.09
CA PHE A 256 -3.01 0.13 21.36
C PHE A 256 -4.51 0.00 21.67
N PRO A 257 -5.08 0.88 22.51
CA PRO A 257 -6.49 0.85 22.85
C PRO A 257 -7.38 1.28 21.68
N LYS A 258 -8.66 0.91 21.72
CA LYS A 258 -9.68 1.46 20.81
C LYS A 258 -9.70 2.99 20.89
N GLY A 259 -9.92 3.67 19.78
CA GLY A 259 -9.91 5.12 19.68
C GLY A 259 -8.54 5.70 19.30
N THR A 260 -7.48 4.87 19.25
CA THR A 260 -6.15 5.30 18.80
C THR A 260 -6.17 5.68 17.33
N ARG A 261 -5.56 6.82 17.02
CA ARG A 261 -5.45 7.38 15.67
C ARG A 261 -4.06 7.13 15.10
N GLY A 262 -3.93 7.20 13.80
CA GLY A 262 -2.62 7.02 13.17
C GLY A 262 -1.55 8.02 13.66
N GLN A 263 -1.92 9.26 13.97
CA GLN A 263 -1.02 10.27 14.54
C GLN A 263 -0.45 9.87 15.91
N ASP A 264 -1.15 9.07 16.68
CA ASP A 264 -0.73 8.64 18.01
C ASP A 264 0.36 7.54 17.92
N LEU A 265 0.44 6.84 16.79
CA LEU A 265 1.41 5.77 16.53
C LEU A 265 2.62 6.21 15.68
N ASP A 266 2.54 7.32 14.94
CA ASP A 266 3.61 7.81 14.05
C ASP A 266 4.96 7.97 14.77
N VAL A 267 4.93 8.36 16.05
CA VAL A 267 6.14 8.53 16.87
C VAL A 267 6.93 7.22 17.07
N LEU A 268 6.25 6.07 17.08
CA LEU A 268 6.92 4.77 17.27
C LEU A 268 7.92 4.51 16.13
N ALA A 269 7.54 4.86 14.91
CA ALA A 269 8.40 4.71 13.74
C ALA A 269 9.57 5.71 13.70
N ARG A 270 9.52 6.80 14.51
CA ARG A 270 10.50 7.89 14.47
C ARG A 270 11.42 7.94 15.66
N ILE A 271 11.02 7.41 16.80
CA ILE A 271 11.72 7.65 18.08
C ILE A 271 13.19 7.19 18.06
N ALA A 272 13.51 6.09 17.36
CA ALA A 272 14.88 5.61 17.22
C ALA A 272 15.75 6.60 16.41
N LEU A 273 15.22 7.14 15.32
CA LEU A 273 15.86 8.17 14.51
C LEU A 273 16.02 9.49 15.28
N TRP A 274 14.98 9.95 15.98
CA TRP A 274 15.05 11.20 16.76
C TRP A 274 16.10 11.18 17.85
N LYS A 275 16.29 10.05 18.53
CA LYS A 275 17.36 9.87 19.51
C LYS A 275 18.76 10.03 18.91
N ALA A 276 18.89 9.78 17.62
CA ALA A 276 20.14 9.97 16.86
C ALA A 276 20.21 11.33 16.13
N GLY A 277 19.21 12.22 16.32
CA GLY A 277 19.15 13.51 15.63
C GLY A 277 18.76 13.41 14.15
N LEU A 278 18.09 12.31 13.75
CA LEU A 278 17.65 12.01 12.39
C LEU A 278 16.11 11.99 12.31
N ASP A 279 15.56 12.19 11.11
CA ASP A 279 14.11 12.07 10.84
C ASP A 279 13.90 11.79 9.34
N PHE A 280 12.65 11.55 8.95
CA PHE A 280 12.20 11.48 7.55
C PHE A 280 10.99 12.41 7.33
N ALA A 281 10.85 12.91 6.11
CA ALA A 281 9.91 14.01 5.81
C ALA A 281 8.51 13.54 5.36
N HIS A 282 8.31 12.25 5.05
CA HIS A 282 7.02 11.70 4.62
C HIS A 282 6.20 11.13 5.78
N GLY A 283 4.96 10.71 5.52
CA GLY A 283 4.15 9.95 6.48
C GLY A 283 4.74 8.57 6.74
N THR A 284 4.48 8.01 7.89
CA THR A 284 4.92 6.65 8.22
C THR A 284 4.08 5.60 7.53
N GLY A 285 2.84 5.95 7.13
CA GLY A 285 1.99 5.01 6.43
C GLY A 285 0.67 5.63 5.94
N HIS A 286 0.07 4.95 4.99
CA HIS A 286 -1.20 5.27 4.36
C HIS A 286 -2.10 4.04 4.31
N GLY A 287 -3.41 4.24 4.07
CA GLY A 287 -4.32 3.13 3.77
C GLY A 287 -4.06 2.54 2.40
N VAL A 288 -4.45 1.28 2.22
CA VAL A 288 -4.30 0.55 0.95
C VAL A 288 -5.64 -0.08 0.55
N GLY A 289 -5.98 0.04 -0.73
CA GLY A 289 -7.20 -0.52 -1.32
C GLY A 289 -7.12 -2.04 -1.51
N SER A 290 -8.27 -2.66 -1.76
CA SER A 290 -8.35 -4.07 -2.16
C SER A 290 -8.64 -4.15 -3.66
N TYR A 291 -7.60 -4.37 -4.46
CA TYR A 291 -7.62 -4.22 -5.91
C TYR A 291 -8.21 -2.85 -6.31
N LEU A 292 -7.64 -1.81 -5.68
CA LEU A 292 -7.97 -0.39 -5.86
C LEU A 292 -6.68 0.45 -5.68
N ALA A 293 -6.83 1.73 -5.34
CA ALA A 293 -5.68 2.61 -5.17
C ALA A 293 -4.72 2.10 -4.08
N VAL A 294 -3.42 2.10 -4.37
CA VAL A 294 -2.38 1.80 -3.38
C VAL A 294 -2.41 2.82 -2.25
N HIS A 295 -2.59 4.11 -2.56
CA HIS A 295 -2.85 5.15 -1.57
C HIS A 295 -4.36 5.33 -1.39
N GLU A 296 -4.89 4.80 -0.31
CA GLU A 296 -6.30 4.90 0.06
C GLU A 296 -6.46 5.53 1.45
N GLY A 297 -7.50 6.33 1.63
CA GLY A 297 -7.89 6.86 2.94
C GLY A 297 -9.22 6.29 3.44
N PRO A 298 -9.68 6.70 4.64
CA PRO A 298 -9.29 7.91 5.38
C PRO A 298 -8.11 7.76 6.35
N GLN A 299 -7.69 6.53 6.66
CA GLN A 299 -6.63 6.28 7.64
C GLN A 299 -5.23 6.55 7.07
N THR A 300 -4.37 7.12 7.89
CA THR A 300 -2.94 7.28 7.65
C THR A 300 -2.19 7.21 8.98
N ILE A 301 -0.95 6.73 8.97
CA ILE A 301 -0.04 6.85 10.11
C ILE A 301 0.92 8.00 9.81
N SER A 302 0.63 9.17 10.36
CA SER A 302 1.37 10.40 10.11
C SER A 302 1.01 11.45 11.15
N LYS A 303 1.78 12.53 11.23
CA LYS A 303 1.46 13.69 12.11
C LYS A 303 0.05 14.28 11.87
N ARG A 304 -0.59 13.98 10.74
CA ARG A 304 -1.95 14.43 10.37
C ARG A 304 -2.98 13.31 10.35
N GLY A 305 -2.62 12.11 10.77
CA GLY A 305 -3.46 10.90 10.77
C GLY A 305 -4.56 10.93 11.81
N GLY A 306 -5.58 11.75 11.61
CA GLY A 306 -6.67 11.97 12.57
C GLY A 306 -7.78 10.92 12.57
N GLN A 307 -7.75 9.95 11.64
CA GLN A 307 -8.70 8.84 11.61
C GLN A 307 -8.33 7.79 12.65
N GLU A 308 -9.32 7.36 13.43
CA GLU A 308 -9.20 6.20 14.31
C GLU A 308 -8.92 4.94 13.49
N LEU A 309 -7.98 4.12 13.98
CA LEU A 309 -7.65 2.84 13.38
C LEU A 309 -8.66 1.76 13.82
N LEU A 310 -9.35 1.17 12.86
CA LEU A 310 -10.39 0.18 13.09
C LEU A 310 -9.98 -1.21 12.57
N PRO A 311 -10.42 -2.30 13.21
CA PRO A 311 -10.15 -3.66 12.75
C PRO A 311 -10.53 -3.83 11.27
N GLY A 312 -9.64 -4.48 10.51
CA GLY A 312 -9.80 -4.69 9.07
C GLY A 312 -9.22 -3.56 8.20
N MET A 313 -8.79 -2.44 8.76
CA MET A 313 -8.04 -1.44 8.01
C MET A 313 -6.65 -1.96 7.65
N ILE A 314 -6.24 -1.75 6.39
CA ILE A 314 -4.87 -2.00 5.94
C ILE A 314 -4.13 -0.67 5.93
N VAL A 315 -2.90 -0.66 6.45
CA VAL A 315 -2.00 0.50 6.45
C VAL A 315 -0.59 0.09 6.08
N SER A 316 0.15 0.96 5.38
CA SER A 316 1.60 0.80 5.25
C SER A 316 2.30 1.17 6.55
N ASN A 317 3.48 0.60 6.75
CA ASN A 317 4.44 0.90 7.80
C ASN A 317 5.81 1.02 7.13
N GLU A 318 6.18 2.24 6.74
CA GLU A 318 7.26 2.56 5.80
C GLU A 318 8.23 3.63 6.30
N PRO A 319 8.76 3.56 7.53
CA PRO A 319 9.76 4.51 7.97
C PRO A 319 10.99 4.49 7.03
N GLY A 320 11.67 5.62 6.95
CA GLY A 320 12.84 5.77 6.11
C GLY A 320 13.89 6.71 6.68
N TYR A 321 15.01 6.81 5.99
CA TYR A 321 16.04 7.82 6.19
C TYR A 321 16.73 8.11 4.85
N TYR A 322 16.92 9.37 4.53
CA TYR A 322 17.42 9.79 3.23
C TYR A 322 18.57 10.78 3.42
N ARG A 323 19.76 10.38 2.95
CA ARG A 323 20.96 11.21 2.95
C ARG A 323 21.20 11.72 1.54
N GLU A 324 20.87 12.97 1.32
CA GLU A 324 21.05 13.61 0.01
C GLU A 324 22.46 13.39 -0.55
N GLY A 325 22.53 13.01 -1.83
CA GLY A 325 23.77 12.73 -2.53
C GLY A 325 24.52 11.46 -2.13
N ALA A 326 23.97 10.64 -1.20
CA ALA A 326 24.61 9.44 -0.71
C ALA A 326 23.73 8.17 -0.82
N PHE A 327 22.68 8.05 -0.01
CA PHE A 327 21.82 6.87 0.00
C PHE A 327 20.44 7.15 0.59
N GLY A 328 19.47 6.31 0.26
CA GLY A 328 18.17 6.23 0.91
C GLY A 328 17.90 4.87 1.52
N ILE A 329 17.17 4.86 2.60
CA ILE A 329 16.70 3.66 3.30
C ILE A 329 15.21 3.81 3.52
N ARG A 330 14.42 2.82 3.10
CA ARG A 330 13.03 2.61 3.50
C ARG A 330 12.81 1.13 3.72
N ILE A 331 12.13 0.79 4.79
CA ILE A 331 11.76 -0.60 5.11
C ILE A 331 10.26 -0.59 5.34
N GLU A 332 9.55 -1.27 4.47
CA GLU A 332 8.11 -1.24 4.45
C GLU A 332 7.46 -2.61 4.50
N ASN A 333 6.40 -2.70 5.31
CA ASN A 333 5.43 -3.78 5.28
C ASN A 333 4.01 -3.21 5.30
N LEU A 334 3.07 -3.89 4.68
CA LEU A 334 1.64 -3.65 4.90
C LEU A 334 1.16 -4.41 6.14
N LEU A 335 0.34 -3.73 6.93
CA LEU A 335 -0.22 -4.21 8.19
C LEU A 335 -1.75 -4.19 8.12
N VAL A 336 -2.40 -5.19 8.73
CA VAL A 336 -3.85 -5.17 9.01
C VAL A 336 -4.07 -4.89 10.49
N VAL A 337 -4.97 -3.98 10.81
CA VAL A 337 -5.45 -3.77 12.18
C VAL A 337 -6.28 -4.98 12.61
N LYS A 338 -5.83 -5.68 13.66
CA LYS A 338 -6.52 -6.83 14.23
C LYS A 338 -7.66 -6.42 15.17
N PRO A 339 -8.66 -7.28 15.41
CA PRO A 339 -9.59 -7.10 16.50
C PRO A 339 -8.89 -6.92 17.85
N ALA A 340 -9.54 -6.22 18.78
CA ALA A 340 -9.02 -6.08 20.13
C ALA A 340 -9.07 -7.41 20.87
N GLU A 341 -7.97 -7.75 21.55
CA GLU A 341 -7.79 -8.98 22.32
C GLU A 341 -7.33 -8.66 23.74
N PRO A 342 -7.73 -9.47 24.74
CA PRO A 342 -7.25 -9.32 26.11
C PRO A 342 -5.71 -9.44 26.18
N VAL A 343 -5.11 -8.62 27.01
CA VAL A 343 -3.68 -8.72 27.34
C VAL A 343 -3.56 -9.32 28.74
N LYS A 344 -2.73 -10.35 28.89
CA LYS A 344 -2.52 -11.00 30.19
C LYS A 344 -2.07 -10.00 31.25
N GLY A 345 -2.88 -9.83 32.29
CA GLY A 345 -2.63 -8.86 33.37
C GLY A 345 -2.99 -7.41 32.99
N GLY A 346 -3.61 -7.16 31.86
CA GLY A 346 -4.10 -5.85 31.46
C GLY A 346 -5.55 -5.65 31.84
N ASP A 347 -5.96 -4.37 31.96
CA ASP A 347 -7.32 -3.99 32.34
C ASP A 347 -8.26 -3.78 31.15
N ILE A 348 -7.70 -3.62 29.94
CA ILE A 348 -8.46 -3.35 28.71
C ILE A 348 -7.97 -4.18 27.53
N ASP A 349 -8.88 -4.48 26.60
CA ASP A 349 -8.54 -5.14 25.35
C ASP A 349 -7.75 -4.20 24.42
N MET A 350 -6.71 -4.72 23.79
CA MET A 350 -5.84 -3.98 22.89
C MET A 350 -5.97 -4.45 21.44
N LEU A 351 -6.04 -3.50 20.53
CA LEU A 351 -5.79 -3.69 19.12
C LEU A 351 -4.30 -3.99 18.88
N GLY A 352 -3.98 -4.49 17.71
CA GLY A 352 -2.61 -4.72 17.26
C GLY A 352 -2.60 -4.91 15.76
N PHE A 353 -1.46 -5.31 15.22
CA PHE A 353 -1.28 -5.50 13.79
C PHE A 353 -1.00 -6.96 13.42
N GLU A 354 -1.43 -7.34 12.22
CA GLU A 354 -0.96 -8.50 11.47
C GLU A 354 -0.14 -7.98 10.29
N THR A 355 1.11 -8.42 10.16
CA THR A 355 1.93 -8.11 8.99
C THR A 355 1.48 -8.95 7.80
N LEU A 356 1.13 -8.31 6.68
CA LEU A 356 0.77 -8.99 5.42
C LEU A 356 1.98 -9.33 4.57
N THR A 357 2.93 -8.39 4.47
CA THR A 357 4.12 -8.51 3.61
C THR A 357 5.01 -9.67 4.05
N LEU A 358 5.45 -10.47 3.09
CA LEU A 358 6.26 -11.68 3.31
C LEU A 358 7.56 -11.62 2.50
N CYS A 359 8.44 -10.67 2.83
CA CYS A 359 9.73 -10.47 2.17
C CYS A 359 10.83 -10.33 3.23
N PRO A 360 11.98 -11.01 3.12
CA PRO A 360 13.04 -10.89 4.12
C PRO A 360 13.63 -9.48 4.16
N ILE A 361 14.14 -9.10 5.33
CA ILE A 361 14.86 -7.86 5.57
C ILE A 361 16.35 -8.18 5.52
N ASP A 362 17.16 -7.35 4.84
CA ASP A 362 18.58 -7.62 4.63
C ASP A 362 19.37 -7.62 5.94
N ARG A 363 19.78 -8.80 6.38
CA ARG A 363 20.55 -9.03 7.62
C ARG A 363 21.94 -8.41 7.58
N ASN A 364 22.52 -8.23 6.38
CA ASN A 364 23.85 -7.63 6.21
C ASN A 364 23.88 -6.14 6.60
N LEU A 365 22.70 -5.48 6.61
CA LEU A 365 22.54 -4.08 6.98
C LEU A 365 22.22 -3.89 8.47
N ILE A 366 22.09 -4.94 9.26
CA ILE A 366 21.69 -4.86 10.67
C ILE A 366 22.91 -4.82 11.57
N ALA A 367 23.02 -3.77 12.39
CA ALA A 367 23.92 -3.70 13.53
C ALA A 367 23.22 -4.39 14.73
N VAL A 368 23.45 -5.70 14.87
CA VAL A 368 22.69 -6.58 15.80
C VAL A 368 22.75 -6.10 17.24
N ASP A 369 23.88 -5.53 17.68
CA ASP A 369 24.06 -5.02 19.05
C ASP A 369 23.20 -3.79 19.38
N MET A 370 22.60 -3.16 18.36
CA MET A 370 21.66 -2.04 18.55
C MET A 370 20.22 -2.50 18.79
N LEU A 371 19.91 -3.76 18.49
CA LEU A 371 18.56 -4.30 18.69
C LEU A 371 18.37 -4.75 20.15
N THR A 372 17.19 -4.48 20.71
CA THR A 372 16.74 -5.10 21.96
C THR A 372 16.45 -6.58 21.74
N ASN A 373 16.27 -7.34 22.83
CA ASN A 373 15.88 -8.75 22.72
C ASN A 373 14.50 -8.89 22.05
N GLU A 374 13.53 -8.05 22.41
CA GLU A 374 12.18 -8.06 21.83
C GLU A 374 12.20 -7.76 20.32
N GLU A 375 12.98 -6.77 19.89
CA GLU A 375 13.14 -6.45 18.45
C GLU A 375 13.76 -7.61 17.68
N ARG A 376 14.77 -8.26 18.27
CA ARG A 376 15.42 -9.44 17.68
C ARG A 376 14.48 -10.63 17.61
N GLU A 377 13.73 -10.90 18.67
CA GLU A 377 12.70 -11.97 18.69
C GLU A 377 11.62 -11.71 17.66
N TRP A 378 11.13 -10.48 17.54
CA TRP A 378 10.16 -10.09 16.52
C TRP A 378 10.68 -10.36 15.11
N LEU A 379 11.90 -9.92 14.81
CA LEU A 379 12.50 -10.10 13.48
C LEU A 379 12.76 -11.59 13.17
N ASN A 380 13.24 -12.36 14.12
CA ASN A 380 13.44 -13.80 13.95
C ASN A 380 12.11 -14.53 13.69
N ALA A 381 11.05 -14.17 14.42
CA ALA A 381 9.71 -14.72 14.21
C ALA A 381 9.14 -14.31 12.83
N TYR A 382 9.35 -13.05 12.42
CA TYR A 382 8.96 -12.57 11.09
C TYR A 382 9.69 -13.35 9.98
N HIS A 383 11.02 -13.50 10.07
CA HIS A 383 11.82 -14.26 9.10
C HIS A 383 11.43 -15.76 9.06
N ALA A 384 11.15 -16.37 10.21
CA ALA A 384 10.67 -17.75 10.26
C ALA A 384 9.32 -17.91 9.55
N ARG A 385 8.41 -16.91 9.68
CA ARG A 385 7.15 -16.89 8.94
C ARG A 385 7.38 -16.70 7.44
N VAL A 386 8.25 -15.77 7.03
CA VAL A 386 8.63 -15.55 5.62
C VAL A 386 9.16 -16.86 5.00
N MET A 387 10.04 -17.54 5.69
CA MET A 387 10.57 -18.85 5.26
C MET A 387 9.46 -19.89 5.10
N LYS A 388 8.61 -20.05 6.12
CA LYS A 388 7.53 -21.03 6.13
C LYS A 388 6.55 -20.84 4.96
N GLU A 389 6.16 -19.59 4.71
CA GLU A 389 5.12 -19.29 3.71
C GLU A 389 5.67 -19.32 2.27
N ASN A 390 6.90 -18.88 2.03
CA ASN A 390 7.45 -18.77 0.67
C ASN A 390 8.20 -20.03 0.19
N ALA A 391 8.94 -20.72 1.06
CA ALA A 391 9.81 -21.84 0.66
C ALA A 391 9.11 -22.96 -0.14
N PRO A 392 7.83 -23.32 0.13
CA PRO A 392 7.12 -24.35 -0.64
C PRO A 392 6.92 -23.99 -2.13
N HIS A 393 7.03 -22.71 -2.50
CA HIS A 393 6.77 -22.19 -3.83
C HIS A 393 8.04 -21.81 -4.60
N LEU A 394 9.21 -21.97 -3.99
CA LEU A 394 10.52 -21.64 -4.55
C LEU A 394 11.22 -22.89 -5.10
N ASP A 395 12.04 -22.70 -6.14
CA ASP A 395 12.99 -23.72 -6.56
C ASP A 395 14.11 -23.91 -5.54
N GLU A 396 14.99 -24.88 -5.77
CA GLU A 396 16.06 -25.22 -4.83
C GLU A 396 17.08 -24.08 -4.62
N VAL A 397 17.36 -23.32 -5.67
CA VAL A 397 18.34 -22.22 -5.61
C VAL A 397 17.78 -21.05 -4.81
N ASP A 398 16.56 -20.63 -5.10
CA ASP A 398 15.88 -19.54 -4.43
C ASP A 398 15.54 -19.89 -2.98
N ARG A 399 15.19 -21.16 -2.72
CA ARG A 399 14.96 -21.66 -1.36
C ARG A 399 16.25 -21.63 -0.50
N LYS A 400 17.38 -22.10 -1.02
CA LYS A 400 18.67 -22.03 -0.31
C LYS A 400 19.08 -20.59 0.00
N TRP A 401 18.85 -19.67 -0.92
CA TRP A 401 19.05 -18.25 -0.65
C TRP A 401 18.14 -17.76 0.49
N LEU A 402 16.85 -18.11 0.45
CA LEU A 402 15.90 -17.70 1.49
C LEU A 402 16.27 -18.27 2.86
N GLU A 403 16.73 -19.54 2.94
CA GLU A 403 17.23 -20.17 4.16
C GLU A 403 18.34 -19.33 4.82
N VAL A 404 19.28 -18.80 4.01
CA VAL A 404 20.35 -17.94 4.51
C VAL A 404 19.83 -16.56 4.90
N ALA A 405 18.96 -15.96 4.07
CA ALA A 405 18.42 -14.63 4.29
C ALA A 405 17.50 -14.55 5.54
N THR A 406 16.97 -15.67 5.99
CA THR A 406 16.02 -15.74 7.12
C THR A 406 16.59 -16.42 8.37
N GLN A 407 17.90 -16.73 8.41
CA GLN A 407 18.53 -17.27 9.62
C GLN A 407 18.32 -16.33 10.83
N PRO A 408 18.12 -16.87 12.04
CA PRO A 408 18.07 -16.06 13.25
C PRO A 408 19.30 -15.15 13.42
N LEU A 409 19.10 -13.97 14.07
CA LEU A 409 20.16 -13.04 14.45
C LEU A 409 20.77 -13.43 15.79
#